data_11d7cbdbc30f3f95d3df97c74346ecaf
#
_entry.id   11d7cbdbc30f3f95d3df97c74346ecaf
#
_cell.length_a   1.000
_cell.length_b   1.000
_cell.length_c   1.000
_cell.angle_alpha   90.00
_cell.angle_beta   90.00
_cell.angle_gamma   90.00
#
_symmetry.space_group_name_H-M   'P 1'
#
loop_
_entity.id
_entity.type
_entity.pdbx_description
1 polymer ?
#
loop_
_entity_poly.entity_id
_entity_poly.type
_entity_poly.pdbx_seq_one_letter_code
_entity_poly.pdbx_strand_id
1 'polypeptide(L)'
;MDLKTELNGNLMVIFVREERLDAHNSDELKAEMNRIFERGTKDILLDLKEVRFIDSSGLGVLVSGFKNASTRQGSLRLCGLQTQVKSMFELTRLHRVFDIFQTVDEALESY
;
A
#
# COMPACT_ATOMS: atom_id res chain seq x y z
N MET A 1 0.28 -5.41 14.50
CA MET A 1 0.77 -4.44 13.50
C MET A 1 0.17 -3.08 13.74
N ASP A 2 0.97 -2.05 13.71
CA ASP A 2 0.50 -0.68 13.92
C ASP A 2 0.07 -0.06 12.59
N LEU A 3 -1.23 0.04 12.38
CA LEU A 3 -1.83 0.67 11.21
C LEU A 3 -2.75 1.80 11.66
N LYS A 4 -2.64 2.93 10.99
CA LYS A 4 -3.60 4.02 11.13
C LYS A 4 -4.35 4.18 9.82
N THR A 5 -5.66 4.34 9.89
CA THR A 5 -6.49 4.54 8.70
C THR A 5 -7.21 5.88 8.77
N GLU A 6 -7.32 6.54 7.63
CA GLU A 6 -8.08 7.78 7.50
C GLU A 6 -8.88 7.73 6.21
N LEU A 7 -10.18 7.96 6.31
CA LEU A 7 -11.04 8.07 5.13
C LEU A 7 -11.02 9.50 4.63
N ASN A 8 -10.65 9.69 3.38
CA ASN A 8 -10.59 10.99 2.71
C ASN A 8 -11.48 10.91 1.46
N GLY A 9 -12.71 11.38 1.59
CA GLY A 9 -13.71 11.19 0.54
C GLY A 9 -14.00 9.70 0.35
N ASN A 10 -13.76 9.19 -0.84
CA ASN A 10 -13.94 7.76 -1.17
C ASN A 10 -12.61 6.98 -1.12
N LEU A 11 -11.55 7.63 -0.68
CA LEU A 11 -10.22 7.05 -0.59
C LEU A 11 -9.88 6.70 0.85
N MET A 12 -9.45 5.47 1.10
CA MET A 12 -8.91 5.07 2.40
C MET A 12 -7.41 5.18 2.37
N VAL A 13 -6.85 6.00 3.26
CA VAL A 13 -5.41 6.09 3.45
C VAL A 13 -5.01 5.20 4.61
N ILE A 14 -4.05 4.30 4.38
CA ILE A 14 -3.49 3.44 5.43
C ILE A 14 -2.05 3.86 5.67
N PHE A 15 -1.75 4.27 6.90
CA PHE A 15 -0.40 4.58 7.34
C PHE A 15 0.19 3.32 7.99
N VAL A 16 1.18 2.73 7.34
CA VAL A 16 1.86 1.54 7.87
C VAL A 16 2.97 2.01 8.80
N ARG A 17 2.75 1.89 10.11
CA ARG A 17 3.67 2.39 11.14
C ARG A 17 4.59 1.29 11.64
N GLU A 18 5.26 0.64 10.70
CA GLU A 18 6.19 -0.46 10.98
C GLU A 18 7.48 -0.22 10.20
N GLU A 19 8.62 -0.50 10.80
CA GLU A 19 9.88 -0.44 10.07
C GLU A 19 10.01 -1.55 9.05
N ARG A 20 9.36 -2.68 9.30
CA ARG A 20 9.44 -3.86 8.46
C ARG A 20 8.05 -4.28 8.00
N LEU A 21 7.95 -4.63 6.73
CA LEU A 21 6.78 -5.29 6.18
C LEU A 21 7.25 -6.62 5.61
N ASP A 22 7.01 -7.70 6.36
CA ASP A 22 7.62 -9.00 6.09
C ASP A 22 6.67 -10.16 6.40
N ALA A 23 7.20 -11.38 6.40
CA ALA A 23 6.41 -12.58 6.65
C ALA A 23 5.72 -12.59 8.02
N HIS A 24 6.25 -11.86 9.00
CA HIS A 24 5.67 -11.84 10.35
C HIS A 24 4.40 -10.98 10.43
N ASN A 25 4.29 -9.92 9.65
CA ASN A 25 3.19 -8.97 9.80
C ASN A 25 2.38 -8.69 8.53
N SER A 26 2.85 -9.12 7.37
CA SER A 26 2.19 -8.79 6.10
C SER A 26 0.75 -9.29 6.00
N ASP A 27 0.42 -10.43 6.63
CA ASP A 27 -0.95 -10.95 6.61
C ASP A 27 -1.93 -10.03 7.35
N GLU A 28 -1.47 -9.30 8.35
CA GLU A 28 -2.31 -8.34 9.06
C GLU A 28 -2.69 -7.16 8.14
N LEU A 29 -1.74 -6.71 7.32
CA LEU A 29 -2.02 -5.67 6.32
C LEU A 29 -3.00 -6.19 5.26
N LYS A 30 -2.80 -7.42 4.81
CA LYS A 30 -3.70 -8.05 3.84
C LYS A 30 -5.12 -8.11 4.39
N ALA A 31 -5.28 -8.54 5.65
CA ALA A 31 -6.59 -8.62 6.29
C ALA A 31 -7.25 -7.25 6.39
N GLU A 32 -6.49 -6.21 6.71
CA GLU A 32 -7.03 -4.85 6.80
C GLU A 32 -7.50 -4.34 5.45
N MET A 33 -6.70 -4.53 4.40
CA MET A 33 -7.10 -4.13 3.04
C MET A 33 -8.36 -4.89 2.59
N ASN A 34 -8.41 -6.20 2.84
CA ASN A 34 -9.58 -6.99 2.47
C ASN A 34 -10.85 -6.50 3.18
N ARG A 35 -10.73 -6.15 4.45
CA ARG A 35 -11.85 -5.59 5.22
C ARG A 35 -12.35 -4.29 4.62
N ILE A 36 -11.43 -3.42 4.21
CA ILE A 36 -11.78 -2.14 3.58
C ILE A 36 -12.50 -2.39 2.25
N PHE A 37 -11.97 -3.29 1.41
CA PHE A 37 -12.60 -3.62 0.14
C PHE A 37 -13.99 -4.23 0.33
N GLU A 38 -14.16 -5.14 1.28
CA GLU A 38 -15.45 -5.79 1.55
C GLU A 38 -16.51 -4.80 2.04
N ARG A 39 -16.09 -3.70 2.67
CA ARG A 39 -17.00 -2.64 3.10
C ARG A 39 -17.37 -1.68 1.97
N GLY A 40 -16.85 -1.90 0.78
CA GLY A 40 -17.21 -1.13 -0.41
C GLY A 40 -16.24 0.00 -0.80
N THR A 41 -15.18 0.23 -0.03
CA THR A 41 -14.14 1.19 -0.42
C THR A 41 -13.18 0.48 -1.35
N LYS A 42 -13.07 0.97 -2.57
CA LYS A 42 -12.26 0.32 -3.62
C LYS A 42 -10.94 1.00 -3.88
N ASP A 43 -10.72 2.20 -3.37
CA ASP A 43 -9.50 2.97 -3.57
C ASP A 43 -8.74 3.09 -2.25
N ILE A 44 -7.50 2.60 -2.25
CA ILE A 44 -6.62 2.62 -1.08
C ILE A 44 -5.30 3.28 -1.47
N LEU A 45 -4.81 4.14 -0.58
CA LEU A 45 -3.47 4.70 -0.64
C LEU A 45 -2.70 4.20 0.57
N LEU A 46 -1.57 3.53 0.34
CA LEU A 46 -0.68 3.10 1.41
C LEU A 46 0.46 4.09 1.58
N ASP A 47 0.61 4.63 2.77
CA ASP A 47 1.76 5.43 3.14
C ASP A 47 2.80 4.51 3.79
N LEU A 48 3.93 4.34 3.12
CA LEU A 48 5.02 3.45 3.52
C LEU A 48 6.25 4.22 4.00
N LYS A 49 6.09 5.47 4.40
CA LYS A 49 7.24 6.31 4.77
C LYS A 49 8.04 5.80 5.96
N GLU A 50 7.43 5.01 6.84
CA GLU A 50 8.11 4.43 7.99
C GLU A 50 8.69 3.05 7.69
N VAL A 51 8.33 2.45 6.54
CA VAL A 51 8.81 1.11 6.17
C VAL A 51 10.21 1.21 5.58
N ARG A 52 11.18 0.61 6.25
CA ARG A 52 12.58 0.59 5.82
C ARG A 52 12.95 -0.70 5.11
N PHE A 53 12.24 -1.77 5.41
CA PHE A 53 12.54 -3.09 4.88
C PHE A 53 11.26 -3.78 4.44
N ILE A 54 11.31 -4.40 3.27
CA ILE A 54 10.21 -5.19 2.74
C ILE A 54 10.79 -6.46 2.11
N ASP A 55 10.18 -7.60 2.40
CA ASP A 55 10.58 -8.87 1.79
C ASP A 55 9.55 -9.31 0.75
N SER A 56 9.75 -10.52 0.20
CA SER A 56 8.86 -11.06 -0.82
C SER A 56 7.43 -11.24 -0.31
N SER A 57 7.25 -11.54 0.99
CA SER A 57 5.91 -11.66 1.59
C SER A 57 5.20 -10.33 1.62
N GLY A 58 5.91 -9.28 2.01
CA GLY A 58 5.36 -7.91 1.99
C GLY A 58 5.00 -7.46 0.57
N LEU A 59 5.91 -7.68 -0.38
CA LEU A 59 5.63 -7.36 -1.79
C LEU A 59 4.42 -8.14 -2.30
N GLY A 60 4.33 -9.41 -1.94
CA GLY A 60 3.20 -10.27 -2.34
C GLY A 60 1.86 -9.75 -1.87
N VAL A 61 1.81 -9.24 -0.63
CA VAL A 61 0.58 -8.65 -0.09
C VAL A 61 0.18 -7.38 -0.85
N LEU A 62 1.16 -6.55 -1.21
CA LEU A 62 0.87 -5.35 -2.01
C LEU A 62 0.35 -5.71 -3.40
N VAL A 63 0.95 -6.71 -4.04
CA VAL A 63 0.48 -7.20 -5.35
C VAL A 63 -0.93 -7.78 -5.23
N SER A 64 -1.20 -8.56 -4.19
CA SER A 64 -2.53 -9.11 -3.92
C SER A 64 -3.57 -8.01 -3.74
N GLY A 65 -3.22 -6.97 -2.98
CA GLY A 65 -4.10 -5.80 -2.79
C GLY A 65 -4.37 -5.07 -4.09
N PHE A 66 -3.34 -4.90 -4.92
CA PHE A 66 -3.49 -4.28 -6.24
C PHE A 66 -4.47 -5.07 -7.11
N LYS A 67 -4.30 -6.38 -7.17
CA LYS A 67 -5.21 -7.24 -7.96
C LYS A 67 -6.64 -7.18 -7.44
N ASN A 68 -6.81 -7.23 -6.12
CA ASN A 68 -8.13 -7.16 -5.52
C ASN A 68 -8.82 -5.82 -5.84
N ALA A 69 -8.09 -4.72 -5.73
CA ALA A 69 -8.61 -3.40 -6.09
C ALA A 69 -9.04 -3.36 -7.57
N SER A 70 -8.20 -3.91 -8.45
CA SER A 70 -8.47 -3.92 -9.89
C SER A 70 -9.74 -4.71 -10.23
N THR A 71 -9.98 -5.84 -9.56
CA THR A 71 -11.21 -6.61 -9.79
C THR A 71 -12.46 -5.86 -9.37
N ARG A 72 -12.31 -4.87 -8.50
CA ARG A 72 -13.41 -4.01 -8.01
C ARG A 72 -13.46 -2.68 -8.75
N GLN A 73 -12.65 -2.52 -9.81
CA GLN A 73 -12.54 -1.27 -10.58
C GLN A 73 -12.05 -0.12 -9.70
N GLY A 74 -11.21 -0.43 -8.74
CA GLY A 74 -10.57 0.52 -7.85
C GLY A 74 -9.07 0.57 -8.05
N SER A 75 -8.38 1.12 -7.07
CA SER A 75 -6.92 1.29 -7.12
C SER A 75 -6.26 1.02 -5.78
N LEU A 76 -5.03 0.53 -5.83
CA LEU A 76 -4.11 0.53 -4.70
C LEU A 76 -2.87 1.29 -5.14
N ARG A 77 -2.66 2.47 -4.55
CA ARG A 77 -1.52 3.34 -4.84
C ARG A 77 -0.65 3.46 -3.61
N LEU A 78 0.60 3.83 -3.82
CA LEU A 78 1.60 3.87 -2.76
C LEU A 78 2.23 5.26 -2.68
N CYS A 79 2.71 5.63 -1.50
CA CYS A 79 3.49 6.84 -1.35
C CYS A 79 4.55 6.70 -0.27
N GLY A 80 5.56 7.56 -0.34
CA GLY A 80 6.56 7.70 0.70
C GLY A 80 7.58 6.58 0.74
N LEU A 81 7.87 5.90 -0.37
CA LEU A 81 8.84 4.80 -0.36
C LEU A 81 10.22 5.29 0.03
N GLN A 82 10.81 4.67 1.04
CA GLN A 82 12.22 4.90 1.36
C GLN A 82 13.12 4.26 0.31
N THR A 83 14.36 4.72 0.24
CA THR A 83 15.31 4.32 -0.82
C THR A 83 15.44 2.81 -0.97
N GLN A 84 15.55 2.08 0.14
CA GLN A 84 15.72 0.63 0.10
C GLN A 84 14.47 -0.08 -0.44
N VAL A 85 13.30 0.39 -0.04
CA VAL A 85 12.03 -0.15 -0.52
C VAL A 85 11.85 0.17 -2.00
N LYS A 86 12.17 1.40 -2.39
CA LYS A 86 12.14 1.84 -3.79
C LYS A 86 13.02 0.97 -4.67
N SER A 87 14.24 0.67 -4.20
CA SER A 87 15.17 -0.22 -4.92
C SER A 87 14.57 -1.60 -5.13
N MET A 88 13.88 -2.14 -4.12
CA MET A 88 13.24 -3.44 -4.23
C MET A 88 12.12 -3.43 -5.28
N PHE A 89 11.36 -2.35 -5.35
CA PHE A 89 10.33 -2.18 -6.38
C PHE A 89 10.95 -2.10 -7.78
N GLU A 90 12.08 -1.42 -7.91
CA GLU A 90 12.79 -1.32 -9.19
C GLU A 90 13.36 -2.68 -9.62
N LEU A 91 13.99 -3.39 -8.70
CA LEU A 91 14.56 -4.72 -8.98
C LEU A 91 13.49 -5.72 -9.42
N THR A 92 12.32 -5.66 -8.83
CA THR A 92 11.20 -6.55 -9.16
C THR A 92 10.31 -6.00 -10.27
N ARG A 93 10.60 -4.81 -10.76
CA ARG A 93 9.81 -4.07 -11.76
C ARG A 93 8.40 -3.71 -11.31
N LEU A 94 8.13 -3.81 -10.03
CA LEU A 94 6.82 -3.43 -9.48
C LEU A 94 6.57 -1.92 -9.56
N HIS A 95 7.63 -1.12 -9.69
CA HIS A 95 7.47 0.32 -9.92
C HIS A 95 6.72 0.63 -11.23
N ARG A 96 6.61 -0.34 -12.14
CA ARG A 96 5.85 -0.21 -13.39
C ARG A 96 4.38 -0.57 -13.22
N VAL A 97 4.05 -1.23 -12.12
CA VAL A 97 2.68 -1.70 -11.82
C VAL A 97 1.94 -0.69 -10.97
N PHE A 98 2.61 -0.16 -9.95
CA PHE A 98 1.99 0.76 -8.99
C PHE A 98 2.21 2.22 -9.36
N ASP A 99 1.19 3.04 -9.11
CA ASP A 99 1.35 4.48 -9.08
C ASP A 99 1.95 4.85 -7.72
N ILE A 100 3.12 5.47 -7.75
CA ILE A 100 3.90 5.77 -6.55
C ILE A 100 4.14 7.28 -6.47
N PHE A 101 3.79 7.85 -5.32
CA PHE A 101 3.92 9.28 -5.05
C PHE A 101 4.92 9.50 -3.93
N GLN A 102 5.43 10.72 -3.80
CA GLN A 102 6.38 11.04 -2.73
C GLN A 102 5.70 11.22 -1.38
N THR A 103 4.50 11.80 -1.38
CA THR A 103 3.75 12.12 -0.16
C THR A 103 2.27 11.80 -0.35
N VAL A 104 1.56 11.74 0.78
CA VAL A 104 0.10 11.63 0.79
C VAL A 104 -0.52 12.81 0.04
N ASP A 105 -0.06 14.03 0.31
CA ASP A 105 -0.62 15.24 -0.32
C ASP A 105 -0.47 15.19 -1.83
N GLU A 106 0.69 14.78 -2.34
CA GLU A 106 0.90 14.61 -3.78
C GLU A 106 -0.06 13.58 -4.37
N ALA A 107 -0.24 12.46 -3.68
CA ALA A 107 -1.16 11.41 -4.12
C ALA A 107 -2.61 11.91 -4.15
N LEU A 108 -3.03 12.65 -3.13
CA LEU A 108 -4.40 13.18 -3.04
C LEU A 108 -4.73 14.13 -4.19
N GLU A 109 -3.74 14.88 -4.68
CA GLU A 109 -3.93 15.79 -5.81
C GLU A 109 -4.23 15.03 -7.12
N SER A 110 -3.88 13.75 -7.20
CA SER A 110 -4.06 12.94 -8.41
C SER A 110 -5.44 12.26 -8.48
N TYR A 111 -6.22 12.33 -7.44
CA TYR A 111 -7.55 11.71 -7.39
C TYR A 111 -8.67 12.65 -7.81
#